data_4f691bbaf8f9999d6b496e5a2b8a9076
#
_entry.id   4f691bbaf8f9999d6b496e5a2b8a9076
#
_cell.length_a   1.000
_cell.length_b   1.000
_cell.length_c   1.000
_cell.angle_alpha   90.00
_cell.angle_beta   90.00
_cell.angle_gamma   90.00
#
_symmetry.space_group_name_H-M   'P 1'
#
loop_
_entity.id
_entity.type
_entity.pdbx_description
1 polymer ?
#
loop_
_entity_poly.entity_id
_entity_poly.type
_entity_poly.pdbx_seq_one_letter_code
_entity_poly.pdbx_strand_id
1 'polypeptide(L)'
;MTEEVPGPRLAVLGAGVMGVSITTLALGRGVPVVLVETDPAKRADAPARIARELRTAQLMGVRMEEPRGELVTTASAADCAGADVVIEAITEEAGLKAAVLTEVAAAVGTGTALVTNTSSIPVDELAEKLPHPENLLGVHFMNPTYLIGTVEVIRGSRTAQTAVDSVQRLLTALDRRGVLVGDGPGFVTSRVLHRMINDAARVVEEGRASAEDVDTLMQECLGHRTGPLRTADLIGIDNLVDSLWVLHQRTGDEGCRPCDLLLQKVRDGEHGRKTGQGFYTYTGVVS
;
A
#
# COMPACT_ATOMS: atom_id res chain seq x y z
N MET A 1 -22.74 -12.52 30.87
CA MET A 1 -21.51 -12.88 30.15
C MET A 1 -21.75 -12.49 28.70
N THR A 2 -21.20 -11.36 28.27
CA THR A 2 -21.16 -11.00 26.84
C THR A 2 -20.14 -11.96 26.21
N GLU A 3 -20.58 -12.85 25.30
CA GLU A 3 -19.67 -13.61 24.47
C GLU A 3 -18.78 -12.57 23.75
N GLU A 4 -17.48 -12.59 24.06
CA GLU A 4 -16.49 -11.85 23.28
C GLU A 4 -16.54 -12.44 21.87
N VAL A 5 -17.02 -11.65 20.91
CA VAL A 5 -16.92 -12.00 19.49
C VAL A 5 -15.42 -12.08 19.18
N PRO A 6 -14.89 -13.24 18.75
CA PRO A 6 -13.48 -13.37 18.42
C PRO A 6 -13.07 -12.26 17.45
N GLY A 7 -11.91 -11.64 17.70
CA GLY A 7 -11.37 -10.64 16.77
C GLY A 7 -11.14 -11.23 15.37
N PRO A 8 -11.05 -10.37 14.33
CA PRO A 8 -10.87 -10.82 12.96
C PRO A 8 -9.54 -11.57 12.81
N ARG A 9 -9.57 -12.67 12.05
CA ARG A 9 -8.37 -13.42 11.64
C ARG A 9 -7.89 -12.93 10.29
N LEU A 10 -6.63 -12.54 10.22
CA LEU A 10 -6.02 -11.94 9.03
C LEU A 10 -4.99 -12.89 8.43
N ALA A 11 -5.03 -13.05 7.09
CA ALA A 11 -3.90 -13.58 6.34
C ALA A 11 -3.30 -12.47 5.46
N VAL A 12 -1.97 -12.46 5.33
CA VAL A 12 -1.24 -11.51 4.48
C VAL A 12 -0.36 -12.30 3.52
N LEU A 13 -0.46 -11.99 2.22
CA LEU A 13 0.32 -12.65 1.17
C LEU A 13 1.47 -11.74 0.74
N GLY A 14 2.70 -12.24 0.90
CA GLY A 14 3.94 -11.54 0.60
C GLY A 14 4.57 -10.88 1.83
N ALA A 15 5.86 -11.17 2.06
CA ALA A 15 6.68 -10.56 3.11
C ALA A 15 7.57 -9.43 2.55
N GLY A 16 7.08 -8.70 1.55
CA GLY A 16 7.69 -7.46 1.05
C GLY A 16 7.56 -6.31 2.06
N VAL A 17 7.84 -5.08 1.62
CA VAL A 17 7.73 -3.88 2.46
C VAL A 17 6.30 -3.72 3.00
N MET A 18 5.30 -3.77 2.12
CA MET A 18 3.90 -3.57 2.52
C MET A 18 3.37 -4.73 3.37
N GLY A 19 3.65 -5.99 3.00
CA GLY A 19 3.19 -7.13 3.78
C GLY A 19 3.75 -7.15 5.19
N VAL A 20 5.04 -6.84 5.37
CA VAL A 20 5.66 -6.67 6.70
C VAL A 20 5.01 -5.53 7.47
N SER A 21 4.80 -4.37 6.83
CA SER A 21 4.21 -3.20 7.49
C SER A 21 2.74 -3.44 7.91
N ILE A 22 1.93 -4.08 7.05
CA ILE A 22 0.53 -4.46 7.36
C ILE A 22 0.50 -5.48 8.50
N THR A 23 1.38 -6.50 8.45
CA THR A 23 1.51 -7.50 9.53
C THR A 23 1.92 -6.84 10.85
N THR A 24 2.89 -5.91 10.81
CA THR A 24 3.32 -5.14 11.99
C THR A 24 2.15 -4.36 12.61
N LEU A 25 1.36 -3.68 11.79
CA LEU A 25 0.17 -2.98 12.24
C LEU A 25 -0.82 -3.92 12.93
N ALA A 26 -1.13 -5.05 12.29
CA ALA A 26 -2.11 -6.01 12.80
C ALA A 26 -1.68 -6.61 14.14
N LEU A 27 -0.44 -7.10 14.24
CA LEU A 27 0.11 -7.64 15.47
C LEU A 27 0.14 -6.61 16.60
N GLY A 28 0.50 -5.37 16.27
CA GLY A 28 0.50 -4.26 17.23
C GLY A 28 -0.89 -3.89 17.76
N ARG A 29 -1.96 -4.31 17.07
CA ARG A 29 -3.37 -4.13 17.46
C ARG A 29 -4.00 -5.42 18.02
N GLY A 30 -3.20 -6.43 18.37
CA GLY A 30 -3.69 -7.69 18.94
C GLY A 30 -4.35 -8.62 17.91
N VAL A 31 -4.32 -8.30 16.61
CA VAL A 31 -4.91 -9.14 15.55
C VAL A 31 -3.92 -10.22 15.14
N PRO A 32 -4.30 -11.52 15.22
CA PRO A 32 -3.44 -12.62 14.77
C PRO A 32 -3.29 -12.63 13.26
N VAL A 33 -2.08 -12.97 12.77
CA VAL A 33 -1.75 -12.95 11.34
C VAL A 33 -1.10 -14.25 10.89
N VAL A 34 -1.60 -14.80 9.79
CA VAL A 34 -0.90 -15.81 8.98
C VAL A 34 -0.21 -15.06 7.84
N LEU A 35 1.13 -15.00 7.85
CA LEU A 35 1.94 -14.39 6.80
C LEU A 35 2.45 -15.46 5.84
N VAL A 36 1.99 -15.41 4.60
CA VAL A 36 2.38 -16.34 3.53
C VAL A 36 3.50 -15.71 2.70
N GLU A 37 4.63 -16.38 2.61
CA GLU A 37 5.77 -15.99 1.75
C GLU A 37 6.42 -17.23 1.16
N THR A 38 6.48 -17.30 -0.15
CA THR A 38 7.02 -18.47 -0.88
C THR A 38 8.55 -18.49 -0.90
N ASP A 39 9.20 -17.31 -0.93
CA ASP A 39 10.65 -17.19 -0.82
C ASP A 39 11.13 -17.59 0.59
N PRO A 40 11.91 -18.66 0.74
CA PRO A 40 12.32 -19.14 2.05
C PRO A 40 13.22 -18.14 2.82
N ALA A 41 14.02 -17.33 2.11
CA ALA A 41 14.89 -16.34 2.75
C ALA A 41 14.06 -15.16 3.31
N LYS A 42 13.12 -14.62 2.50
CA LYS A 42 12.20 -13.56 2.94
C LYS A 42 11.32 -14.04 4.08
N ARG A 43 10.81 -15.28 4.01
CA ARG A 43 9.99 -15.88 5.06
C ARG A 43 10.75 -16.03 6.39
N ALA A 44 12.00 -16.49 6.34
CA ALA A 44 12.84 -16.62 7.52
C ALA A 44 13.20 -15.28 8.16
N ASP A 45 13.38 -14.20 7.35
CA ASP A 45 13.73 -12.86 7.82
C ASP A 45 12.50 -12.06 8.31
N ALA A 46 11.29 -12.40 7.85
CA ALA A 46 10.07 -11.64 8.13
C ALA A 46 9.83 -11.39 9.64
N PRO A 47 9.96 -12.36 10.56
CA PRO A 47 9.77 -12.11 12.00
C PRO A 47 10.73 -11.06 12.57
N ALA A 48 11.99 -11.06 12.13
CA ALA A 48 12.99 -10.10 12.59
C ALA A 48 12.69 -8.69 12.07
N ARG A 49 12.24 -8.56 10.81
CA ARG A 49 11.81 -7.29 10.21
C ARG A 49 10.58 -6.73 10.93
N ILE A 50 9.57 -7.55 11.15
CA ILE A 50 8.36 -7.17 11.90
C ILE A 50 8.71 -6.71 13.31
N ALA A 51 9.56 -7.46 14.04
CA ALA A 51 9.99 -7.07 15.38
C ALA A 51 10.74 -5.73 15.39
N ARG A 52 11.50 -5.42 14.34
CA ARG A 52 12.17 -4.12 14.16
C ARG A 52 11.15 -3.01 13.93
N GLU A 53 10.18 -3.20 13.05
CA GLU A 53 9.13 -2.21 12.80
C GLU A 53 8.24 -1.98 14.03
N LEU A 54 7.88 -3.02 14.78
CA LEU A 54 7.16 -2.87 16.06
C LEU A 54 7.92 -1.98 17.04
N ARG A 55 9.22 -2.19 17.19
CA ARG A 55 10.07 -1.33 18.04
C ARG A 55 10.10 0.11 17.53
N THR A 56 10.28 0.30 16.21
CA THR A 56 10.27 1.63 15.60
C THR A 56 8.94 2.34 15.82
N ALA A 57 7.83 1.65 15.62
CA ALA A 57 6.50 2.20 15.86
C ALA A 57 6.30 2.63 17.33
N GLN A 58 6.76 1.82 18.30
CA GLN A 58 6.72 2.17 19.72
C GLN A 58 7.57 3.41 20.03
N LEU A 59 8.80 3.51 19.48
CA LEU A 59 9.64 4.68 19.63
C LEU A 59 9.01 5.95 19.03
N MET A 60 8.18 5.81 18.01
CA MET A 60 7.42 6.89 17.40
C MET A 60 6.10 7.21 18.14
N GLY A 61 5.84 6.58 19.29
CA GLY A 61 4.67 6.83 20.12
C GLY A 61 3.39 6.12 19.65
N VAL A 62 3.49 5.14 18.75
CA VAL A 62 2.32 4.34 18.35
C VAL A 62 1.92 3.43 19.51
N ARG A 63 0.66 3.53 19.94
CA ARG A 63 0.10 2.66 20.97
C ARG A 63 0.01 1.23 20.44
N MET A 64 0.44 0.26 21.23
CA MET A 64 0.31 -1.18 20.97
C MET A 64 -0.65 -1.80 21.97
N GLU A 65 -1.41 -2.79 21.53
CA GLU A 65 -2.22 -3.62 22.42
C GLU A 65 -1.39 -4.72 23.09
N GLU A 66 -1.79 -5.15 24.29
CA GLU A 66 -1.17 -6.26 24.99
C GLU A 66 -2.29 -7.23 25.46
N PRO A 67 -2.22 -8.52 25.12
CA PRO A 67 -1.15 -9.17 24.36
C PRO A 67 -1.18 -8.75 22.88
N ARG A 68 -0.03 -8.81 22.23
CA ARG A 68 0.06 -8.64 20.76
C ARG A 68 -0.58 -9.83 20.06
N GLY A 69 -0.98 -9.63 18.79
CA GLY A 69 -1.44 -10.72 17.93
C GLY A 69 -0.36 -11.79 17.72
N GLU A 70 -0.79 -13.01 17.50
CA GLU A 70 0.08 -14.14 17.18
C GLU A 70 0.50 -14.10 15.70
N LEU A 71 1.78 -14.41 15.41
CA LEU A 71 2.31 -14.50 14.05
C LEU A 71 2.59 -15.97 13.70
N VAL A 72 2.00 -16.42 12.60
CA VAL A 72 2.38 -17.66 11.92
C VAL A 72 2.96 -17.31 10.56
N THR A 73 4.14 -17.86 10.21
CA THR A 73 4.73 -17.69 8.88
C THR A 73 4.73 -19.01 8.12
N THR A 74 4.30 -19.01 6.88
CA THR A 74 4.14 -20.22 6.06
C THR A 74 4.48 -19.96 4.59
N ALA A 75 4.66 -21.04 3.81
CA ALA A 75 4.78 -20.98 2.36
C ALA A 75 3.47 -21.35 1.64
N SER A 76 2.47 -21.84 2.38
CA SER A 76 1.26 -22.44 1.81
C SER A 76 0.06 -21.52 1.90
N ALA A 77 -0.58 -21.27 0.76
CA ALA A 77 -1.87 -20.56 0.68
C ALA A 77 -2.99 -21.33 1.41
N ALA A 78 -2.87 -22.65 1.59
CA ALA A 78 -3.85 -23.44 2.31
C ALA A 78 -3.97 -23.04 3.79
N ASP A 79 -2.90 -22.49 4.38
CA ASP A 79 -2.89 -22.05 5.78
C ASP A 79 -3.70 -20.75 5.99
N CYS A 80 -4.18 -20.12 4.90
CA CYS A 80 -5.16 -19.02 4.96
C CYS A 80 -6.57 -19.52 5.34
N ALA A 81 -6.79 -20.83 5.39
CA ALA A 81 -8.09 -21.40 5.73
C ALA A 81 -8.59 -20.86 7.08
N GLY A 82 -9.84 -20.38 7.08
CA GLY A 82 -10.45 -19.77 8.26
C GLY A 82 -10.08 -18.30 8.50
N ALA A 83 -9.32 -17.64 7.62
CA ALA A 83 -9.18 -16.19 7.68
C ALA A 83 -10.51 -15.51 7.33
N ASP A 84 -10.81 -14.39 8.00
CA ASP A 84 -11.96 -13.55 7.70
C ASP A 84 -11.65 -12.58 6.55
N VAL A 85 -10.36 -12.15 6.48
CA VAL A 85 -9.83 -11.28 5.43
C VAL A 85 -8.45 -11.79 5.01
N VAL A 86 -8.19 -11.81 3.70
CA VAL A 86 -6.86 -12.05 3.14
C VAL A 86 -6.40 -10.79 2.41
N ILE A 87 -5.22 -10.25 2.75
CA ILE A 87 -4.62 -9.09 2.09
C ILE A 87 -3.45 -9.54 1.23
N GLU A 88 -3.55 -9.33 -0.08
CA GLU A 88 -2.49 -9.55 -1.03
C GLU A 88 -1.58 -8.30 -1.09
N ALA A 89 -0.29 -8.48 -0.85
CA ALA A 89 0.75 -7.45 -0.85
C ALA A 89 2.04 -7.95 -1.54
N ILE A 90 1.87 -8.69 -2.65
CA ILE A 90 2.98 -9.21 -3.47
C ILE A 90 3.42 -8.20 -4.54
N THR A 91 4.33 -8.63 -5.42
CA THR A 91 4.83 -7.82 -6.54
C THR A 91 3.70 -7.25 -7.41
N GLU A 92 3.85 -5.99 -7.84
CA GLU A 92 2.85 -5.23 -8.60
C GLU A 92 2.78 -5.68 -10.06
N GLU A 93 2.25 -6.89 -10.29
CA GLU A 93 2.08 -7.53 -11.59
C GLU A 93 0.70 -8.21 -11.64
N ALA A 94 -0.14 -7.77 -12.60
CA ALA A 94 -1.57 -8.14 -12.64
C ALA A 94 -1.80 -9.66 -12.78
N GLY A 95 -1.02 -10.33 -13.63
CA GLY A 95 -1.14 -11.78 -13.84
C GLY A 95 -0.77 -12.57 -12.59
N LEU A 96 0.31 -12.18 -11.92
CA LEU A 96 0.77 -12.82 -10.68
C LEU A 96 -0.25 -12.60 -9.55
N LYS A 97 -0.73 -11.38 -9.37
CA LYS A 97 -1.76 -11.08 -8.36
C LYS A 97 -3.04 -11.88 -8.59
N ALA A 98 -3.53 -11.93 -9.83
CA ALA A 98 -4.72 -12.70 -10.18
C ALA A 98 -4.52 -14.20 -9.92
N ALA A 99 -3.36 -14.76 -10.27
CA ALA A 99 -3.05 -16.18 -10.03
C ALA A 99 -3.04 -16.51 -8.53
N VAL A 100 -2.34 -15.72 -7.71
CA VAL A 100 -2.25 -15.92 -6.25
C VAL A 100 -3.61 -15.73 -5.59
N LEU A 101 -4.37 -14.70 -5.97
CA LEU A 101 -5.73 -14.48 -5.45
C LEU A 101 -6.67 -15.63 -5.82
N THR A 102 -6.54 -16.21 -7.02
CA THR A 102 -7.33 -17.39 -7.43
C THR A 102 -6.96 -18.62 -6.62
N GLU A 103 -5.67 -18.86 -6.38
CA GLU A 103 -5.18 -19.97 -5.54
C GLU A 103 -5.74 -19.85 -4.11
N VAL A 104 -5.63 -18.67 -3.53
CA VAL A 104 -6.14 -18.42 -2.16
C VAL A 104 -7.66 -18.53 -2.10
N ALA A 105 -8.39 -18.05 -3.11
CA ALA A 105 -9.85 -18.18 -3.18
C ALA A 105 -10.32 -19.64 -3.10
N ALA A 106 -9.52 -20.58 -3.61
CA ALA A 106 -9.81 -22.01 -3.50
C ALA A 106 -9.52 -22.59 -2.10
N ALA A 107 -8.64 -21.96 -1.33
CA ALA A 107 -8.24 -22.42 0.01
C ALA A 107 -9.13 -21.85 1.13
N VAL A 108 -9.74 -20.68 0.90
CA VAL A 108 -10.60 -20.00 1.87
C VAL A 108 -12.08 -20.22 1.57
N GLY A 109 -12.95 -19.95 2.55
CA GLY A 109 -14.40 -20.04 2.34
C GLY A 109 -14.95 -18.89 1.50
N THR A 110 -16.12 -19.07 0.92
CA THR A 110 -16.83 -18.07 0.10
C THR A 110 -17.23 -16.80 0.87
N GLY A 111 -17.12 -16.80 2.22
CA GLY A 111 -17.38 -15.63 3.06
C GLY A 111 -16.12 -14.80 3.38
N THR A 112 -14.93 -15.24 2.96
CA THR A 112 -13.67 -14.55 3.19
C THR A 112 -13.53 -13.38 2.21
N ALA A 113 -13.27 -12.17 2.74
CA ALA A 113 -12.95 -11.02 1.90
C ALA A 113 -11.52 -11.13 1.37
N LEU A 114 -11.35 -11.01 0.06
CA LEU A 114 -10.06 -10.94 -0.61
C LEU A 114 -9.72 -9.47 -0.87
N VAL A 115 -8.56 -9.04 -0.44
CA VAL A 115 -8.10 -7.67 -0.55
C VAL A 115 -6.84 -7.61 -1.38
N THR A 116 -6.78 -6.74 -2.38
CA THR A 116 -5.52 -6.38 -3.03
C THR A 116 -5.02 -5.04 -2.49
N ASN A 117 -3.71 -4.96 -2.19
CA ASN A 117 -3.05 -3.71 -1.76
C ASN A 117 -2.36 -3.01 -2.95
N THR A 118 -2.84 -3.25 -4.16
CA THR A 118 -2.32 -2.58 -5.36
C THR A 118 -2.48 -1.05 -5.26
N SER A 119 -1.57 -0.32 -5.88
CA SER A 119 -1.66 1.15 -6.03
C SER A 119 -2.13 1.58 -7.42
N SER A 120 -2.09 0.67 -8.41
CA SER A 120 -2.27 1.05 -9.82
C SER A 120 -3.18 0.13 -10.63
N ILE A 121 -3.35 -1.13 -10.21
CA ILE A 121 -4.14 -2.12 -10.96
C ILE A 121 -5.60 -2.01 -10.52
N PRO A 122 -6.56 -1.74 -11.43
CA PRO A 122 -7.97 -1.69 -11.08
C PRO A 122 -8.45 -3.01 -10.46
N VAL A 123 -9.28 -2.90 -9.44
CA VAL A 123 -9.88 -4.05 -8.75
C VAL A 123 -10.68 -4.91 -9.72
N ASP A 124 -11.45 -4.28 -10.61
CA ASP A 124 -12.27 -4.98 -11.59
C ASP A 124 -11.45 -5.81 -12.59
N GLU A 125 -10.23 -5.36 -12.93
CA GLU A 125 -9.31 -6.13 -13.79
C GLU A 125 -8.87 -7.44 -13.12
N LEU A 126 -8.53 -7.41 -11.83
CA LEU A 126 -8.18 -8.60 -11.06
C LEU A 126 -9.39 -9.50 -10.85
N ALA A 127 -10.54 -8.90 -10.55
CA ALA A 127 -11.80 -9.59 -10.29
C ALA A 127 -12.29 -10.43 -11.49
N GLU A 128 -11.93 -10.07 -12.74
CA GLU A 128 -12.26 -10.85 -13.94
C GLU A 128 -11.70 -12.28 -13.93
N LYS A 129 -10.62 -12.51 -13.21
CA LYS A 129 -9.91 -13.79 -13.15
C LYS A 129 -10.33 -14.66 -11.96
N LEU A 130 -11.09 -14.11 -11.01
CA LEU A 130 -11.43 -14.81 -9.78
C LEU A 130 -12.74 -15.62 -9.92
N PRO A 131 -12.81 -16.79 -9.25
CA PRO A 131 -14.04 -17.60 -9.25
C PRO A 131 -15.20 -16.91 -8.49
N HIS A 132 -14.87 -16.06 -7.50
CA HIS A 132 -15.81 -15.32 -6.66
C HIS A 132 -15.43 -13.84 -6.64
N PRO A 133 -15.63 -13.10 -7.76
CA PRO A 133 -15.24 -11.71 -7.90
C PRO A 133 -15.92 -10.76 -6.90
N GLU A 134 -17.09 -11.17 -6.38
CA GLU A 134 -17.84 -10.43 -5.36
C GLU A 134 -17.13 -10.31 -4.02
N ASN A 135 -16.15 -11.18 -3.75
CA ASN A 135 -15.35 -11.15 -2.53
C ASN A 135 -14.11 -10.25 -2.63
N LEU A 136 -13.77 -9.77 -3.84
CA LEU A 136 -12.59 -8.92 -4.05
C LEU A 136 -12.92 -7.45 -3.88
N LEU A 137 -12.01 -6.75 -3.16
CA LEU A 137 -11.94 -5.30 -3.09
C LEU A 137 -10.49 -4.85 -2.92
N GLY A 138 -10.23 -3.56 -3.10
CA GLY A 138 -8.92 -2.98 -2.82
C GLY A 138 -8.86 -2.36 -1.41
N VAL A 139 -7.70 -2.43 -0.77
CA VAL A 139 -7.39 -1.57 0.38
C VAL A 139 -5.98 -1.03 0.19
N HIS A 140 -5.89 0.23 -0.15
CA HIS A 140 -4.64 0.88 -0.42
C HIS A 140 -4.05 1.46 0.87
N PHE A 141 -3.17 0.70 1.50
CA PHE A 141 -2.41 1.13 2.66
C PHE A 141 -1.22 1.99 2.23
N MET A 142 -0.93 3.02 3.00
CA MET A 142 0.25 3.85 2.83
C MET A 142 1.34 3.44 3.82
N ASN A 143 2.60 3.47 3.38
CA ASN A 143 3.75 3.12 4.22
C ASN A 143 4.29 4.37 4.95
N PRO A 144 4.59 4.29 6.27
CA PRO A 144 4.38 3.16 7.18
C PRO A 144 2.92 3.05 7.64
N THR A 145 2.36 1.84 7.55
CA THR A 145 0.93 1.59 7.83
C THR A 145 0.52 1.94 9.26
N TYR A 146 1.44 1.78 10.22
CA TYR A 146 1.21 2.04 11.63
C TYR A 146 1.17 3.56 11.99
N LEU A 147 1.64 4.44 11.10
CA LEU A 147 1.56 5.90 11.28
C LEU A 147 0.38 6.55 10.56
N ILE A 148 -0.09 5.94 9.48
CA ILE A 148 -1.12 6.53 8.63
C ILE A 148 -2.47 5.96 9.01
N GLY A 149 -3.31 6.79 9.62
CA GLY A 149 -4.58 6.38 10.22
C GLY A 149 -5.74 6.18 9.23
N THR A 150 -5.56 6.55 7.95
CA THR A 150 -6.62 6.48 6.94
C THR A 150 -6.13 5.67 5.73
N VAL A 151 -7.02 4.85 5.19
CA VAL A 151 -6.77 4.03 3.99
C VAL A 151 -7.90 4.20 2.97
N GLU A 152 -7.60 4.05 1.70
CA GLU A 152 -8.64 3.95 0.67
C GLU A 152 -9.18 2.53 0.66
N VAL A 153 -10.50 2.38 0.66
CA VAL A 153 -11.20 1.11 0.43
C VAL A 153 -11.84 1.19 -0.94
N ILE A 154 -11.32 0.43 -1.88
CA ILE A 154 -11.71 0.51 -3.29
C ILE A 154 -12.76 -0.56 -3.59
N ARG A 155 -13.95 -0.12 -3.92
CA ARG A 155 -15.05 -0.98 -4.31
C ARG A 155 -15.08 -1.16 -5.83
N GLY A 156 -14.81 -2.37 -6.28
CA GLY A 156 -15.03 -2.77 -7.67
C GLY A 156 -16.53 -2.90 -7.99
N SER A 157 -16.86 -2.95 -9.28
CA SER A 157 -18.25 -3.01 -9.76
C SER A 157 -19.01 -4.27 -9.30
N ARG A 158 -18.28 -5.35 -9.02
CA ARG A 158 -18.80 -6.65 -8.57
C ARG A 158 -18.69 -6.88 -7.07
N THR A 159 -17.96 -6.03 -6.33
CA THR A 159 -17.71 -6.18 -4.90
C THR A 159 -19.00 -6.18 -4.08
N ALA A 160 -19.26 -7.26 -3.36
CA ALA A 160 -20.42 -7.40 -2.49
C ALA A 160 -20.29 -6.53 -1.23
N GLN A 161 -21.42 -6.11 -0.67
CA GLN A 161 -21.43 -5.34 0.58
C GLN A 161 -20.84 -6.13 1.75
N THR A 162 -21.05 -7.45 1.79
CA THR A 162 -20.49 -8.34 2.83
C THR A 162 -18.96 -8.32 2.88
N ALA A 163 -18.30 -8.24 1.73
CA ALA A 163 -16.84 -8.11 1.67
C ALA A 163 -16.39 -6.74 2.21
N VAL A 164 -17.07 -5.66 1.84
CA VAL A 164 -16.83 -4.32 2.38
C VAL A 164 -16.99 -4.31 3.90
N ASP A 165 -18.06 -4.90 4.42
CA ASP A 165 -18.34 -4.95 5.86
C ASP A 165 -17.28 -5.75 6.62
N SER A 166 -16.76 -6.85 6.06
CA SER A 166 -15.67 -7.63 6.65
C SER A 166 -14.38 -6.82 6.75
N VAL A 167 -14.05 -6.08 5.69
CA VAL A 167 -12.88 -5.19 5.68
C VAL A 167 -13.07 -4.02 6.64
N GLN A 168 -14.24 -3.42 6.75
CA GLN A 168 -14.50 -2.34 7.71
C GLN A 168 -14.34 -2.83 9.17
N ARG A 169 -14.79 -4.07 9.48
CA ARG A 169 -14.54 -4.69 10.80
C ARG A 169 -13.05 -4.87 11.08
N LEU A 170 -12.29 -5.36 10.09
CA LEU A 170 -10.83 -5.46 10.22
C LEU A 170 -10.20 -4.09 10.45
N LEU A 171 -10.52 -3.10 9.62
CA LEU A 171 -9.97 -1.75 9.75
C LEU A 171 -10.28 -1.11 11.10
N THR A 172 -11.48 -1.36 11.65
CA THR A 172 -11.84 -0.92 13.00
C THR A 172 -10.95 -1.59 14.05
N ALA A 173 -10.72 -2.90 13.96
CA ALA A 173 -9.81 -3.62 14.86
C ALA A 173 -8.35 -3.12 14.74
N LEU A 174 -7.94 -2.70 13.53
CA LEU A 174 -6.64 -2.10 13.28
C LEU A 174 -6.54 -0.62 13.69
N ASP A 175 -7.63 -0.02 14.19
CA ASP A 175 -7.73 1.42 14.48
C ASP A 175 -7.39 2.25 13.22
N ARG A 176 -7.98 1.89 12.10
CA ARG A 176 -7.84 2.59 10.81
C ARG A 176 -9.19 3.03 10.29
N ARG A 177 -9.21 4.24 9.73
CA ARG A 177 -10.39 4.78 9.05
C ARG A 177 -10.36 4.37 7.58
N GLY A 178 -11.30 3.53 7.15
CA GLY A 178 -11.52 3.24 5.73
C GLY A 178 -12.38 4.33 5.07
N VAL A 179 -11.89 4.88 3.96
CA VAL A 179 -12.68 5.77 3.09
C VAL A 179 -13.07 4.98 1.84
N LEU A 180 -14.37 4.71 1.67
CA LEU A 180 -14.88 3.96 0.54
C LEU A 180 -14.87 4.83 -0.72
N VAL A 181 -14.22 4.32 -1.78
CA VAL A 181 -14.10 4.98 -3.08
C VAL A 181 -14.43 3.99 -4.20
N GLY A 182 -14.74 4.51 -5.39
CA GLY A 182 -14.91 3.70 -6.60
C GLY A 182 -13.57 3.26 -7.18
N ASP A 183 -13.62 2.19 -7.98
CA ASP A 183 -12.47 1.67 -8.70
C ASP A 183 -12.08 2.57 -9.88
N GLY A 184 -10.81 2.56 -10.23
CA GLY A 184 -10.26 3.27 -11.38
C GLY A 184 -8.74 3.45 -11.28
N PRO A 185 -8.08 3.84 -12.37
CA PRO A 185 -6.63 3.99 -12.42
C PRO A 185 -6.10 4.96 -11.36
N GLY A 186 -5.22 4.46 -10.46
CA GLY A 186 -4.60 5.22 -9.38
C GLY A 186 -5.55 5.67 -8.27
N PHE A 187 -6.78 5.14 -8.28
CA PHE A 187 -7.83 5.43 -7.30
C PHE A 187 -8.01 6.95 -7.08
N VAL A 188 -7.97 7.42 -5.85
CA VAL A 188 -8.05 8.86 -5.55
C VAL A 188 -6.67 9.44 -5.21
N THR A 189 -5.96 8.82 -4.24
CA THR A 189 -4.72 9.41 -3.71
C THR A 189 -3.61 9.41 -4.74
N SER A 190 -3.31 8.28 -5.38
CA SER A 190 -2.24 8.22 -6.38
C SER A 190 -2.56 9.08 -7.60
N ARG A 191 -3.82 9.08 -8.06
CA ARG A 191 -4.23 9.88 -9.21
C ARG A 191 -4.03 11.38 -8.98
N VAL A 192 -4.42 11.89 -7.80
CA VAL A 192 -4.28 13.31 -7.46
C VAL A 192 -2.82 13.65 -7.14
N LEU A 193 -2.18 12.84 -6.28
CA LEU A 193 -0.83 13.11 -5.80
C LEU A 193 0.22 13.06 -6.92
N HIS A 194 0.21 12.00 -7.74
CA HIS A 194 1.23 11.85 -8.78
C HIS A 194 1.13 12.94 -9.84
N ARG A 195 -0.10 13.33 -10.22
CA ARG A 195 -0.30 14.45 -11.12
C ARG A 195 0.19 15.77 -10.51
N MET A 196 -0.15 16.04 -9.25
CA MET A 196 0.33 17.23 -8.54
C MET A 196 1.86 17.29 -8.49
N ILE A 197 2.51 16.17 -8.22
CA ILE A 197 3.98 16.09 -8.21
C ILE A 197 4.55 16.34 -9.60
N ASN A 198 3.94 15.78 -10.64
CA ASN A 198 4.36 16.00 -12.02
C ASN A 198 4.26 17.47 -12.43
N ASP A 199 3.16 18.13 -12.06
CA ASP A 199 2.99 19.58 -12.33
C ASP A 199 4.00 20.42 -11.50
N ALA A 200 4.29 20.04 -10.25
CA ALA A 200 5.33 20.67 -9.44
C ALA A 200 6.73 20.52 -10.07
N ALA A 201 7.05 19.34 -10.62
CA ALA A 201 8.31 19.11 -11.32
C ALA A 201 8.40 19.93 -12.61
N ARG A 202 7.30 20.13 -13.35
CA ARG A 202 7.25 21.01 -14.52
C ARG A 202 7.57 22.47 -14.20
N VAL A 203 7.11 22.97 -13.05
CA VAL A 203 7.43 24.35 -12.60
C VAL A 203 8.95 24.52 -12.44
N VAL A 204 9.63 23.49 -11.92
CA VAL A 204 11.10 23.49 -11.80
C VAL A 204 11.76 23.34 -13.17
N GLU A 205 11.29 22.45 -14.02
CA GLU A 205 11.77 22.25 -15.40
C GLU A 205 11.71 23.53 -16.23
N GLU A 206 10.64 24.31 -16.09
CA GLU A 206 10.45 25.62 -16.75
C GLU A 206 11.33 26.73 -16.15
N GLY A 207 12.11 26.46 -15.10
CA GLY A 207 12.98 27.43 -14.43
C GLY A 207 12.22 28.54 -13.69
N ARG A 208 10.95 28.32 -13.34
CA ARG A 208 10.12 29.33 -12.64
C ARG A 208 10.41 29.39 -11.15
N ALA A 209 10.80 28.27 -10.54
CA ALA A 209 11.15 28.18 -9.14
C ALA A 209 12.15 27.03 -8.90
N SER A 210 12.88 27.09 -7.82
CA SER A 210 13.68 25.94 -7.33
C SER A 210 12.76 24.87 -6.73
N ALA A 211 13.28 23.64 -6.56
CA ALA A 211 12.55 22.58 -5.87
C ALA A 211 12.18 22.97 -4.43
N GLU A 212 13.11 23.70 -3.75
CA GLU A 212 12.89 24.18 -2.39
C GLU A 212 11.78 25.25 -2.34
N ASP A 213 11.75 26.18 -3.29
CA ASP A 213 10.70 27.21 -3.34
C ASP A 213 9.33 26.60 -3.60
N VAL A 214 9.22 25.64 -4.53
CA VAL A 214 7.96 24.91 -4.80
C VAL A 214 7.46 24.23 -3.53
N ASP A 215 8.32 23.46 -2.86
CA ASP A 215 7.94 22.73 -1.65
C ASP A 215 7.56 23.68 -0.51
N THR A 216 8.31 24.78 -0.33
CA THR A 216 8.03 25.81 0.69
C THR A 216 6.66 26.44 0.46
N LEU A 217 6.35 26.85 -0.78
CA LEU A 217 5.06 27.46 -1.10
C LEU A 217 3.90 26.50 -0.88
N MET A 218 4.05 25.22 -1.23
CA MET A 218 3.02 24.21 -0.99
C MET A 218 2.81 23.95 0.52
N GLN A 219 3.86 23.99 1.31
CA GLN A 219 3.78 23.78 2.75
C GLN A 219 3.23 25.01 3.49
N GLU A 220 3.80 26.18 3.25
CA GLU A 220 3.50 27.38 4.04
C GLU A 220 2.24 28.12 3.56
N CYS A 221 1.95 28.12 2.25
CA CYS A 221 0.75 28.78 1.72
C CYS A 221 -0.48 27.87 1.71
N LEU A 222 -0.30 26.55 1.51
CA LEU A 222 -1.41 25.59 1.34
C LEU A 222 -1.52 24.57 2.48
N GLY A 223 -0.60 24.56 3.42
CA GLY A 223 -0.65 23.70 4.61
C GLY A 223 -0.31 22.21 4.33
N HIS A 224 0.40 21.92 3.25
CA HIS A 224 0.87 20.54 3.02
C HIS A 224 1.88 20.13 4.10
N ARG A 225 1.77 18.91 4.60
CA ARG A 225 2.74 18.40 5.60
C ARG A 225 4.14 18.25 5.05
N THR A 226 4.25 17.85 3.79
CA THR A 226 5.49 17.71 3.01
C THR A 226 5.29 18.37 1.68
N GLY A 227 6.35 18.96 1.12
CA GLY A 227 6.28 19.47 -0.23
C GLY A 227 6.17 18.34 -1.26
N PRO A 228 5.60 18.60 -2.44
CA PRO A 228 5.39 17.59 -3.48
C PRO A 228 6.69 16.95 -3.98
N LEU A 229 7.78 17.72 -4.12
CA LEU A 229 9.04 17.20 -4.65
C LEU A 229 9.82 16.39 -3.59
N ARG A 230 9.73 16.78 -2.33
CA ARG A 230 10.22 15.96 -1.22
C ARG A 230 9.41 14.67 -1.08
N THR A 231 8.12 14.72 -1.38
CA THR A 231 7.25 13.53 -1.43
C THR A 231 7.64 12.62 -2.60
N ALA A 232 8.00 13.15 -3.76
CA ALA A 232 8.53 12.38 -4.89
C ALA A 232 9.78 11.58 -4.49
N ASP A 233 10.71 12.22 -3.78
CA ASP A 233 11.93 11.57 -3.29
C ASP A 233 11.64 10.46 -2.25
N LEU A 234 10.58 10.60 -1.45
CA LEU A 234 10.14 9.56 -0.50
C LEU A 234 9.48 8.36 -1.19
N ILE A 235 8.67 8.59 -2.22
CA ILE A 235 8.01 7.54 -3.03
C ILE A 235 9.05 6.77 -3.84
N GLY A 236 10.05 7.48 -4.32
CA GLY A 236 10.99 7.06 -5.35
C GLY A 236 10.55 7.55 -6.73
N ILE A 237 11.39 8.35 -7.36
CA ILE A 237 11.08 9.02 -8.64
C ILE A 237 10.83 8.00 -9.76
N ASP A 238 11.52 6.86 -9.76
CA ASP A 238 11.27 5.75 -10.68
C ASP A 238 9.85 5.17 -10.50
N ASN A 239 9.44 4.86 -9.27
CA ASN A 239 8.09 4.37 -8.98
C ASN A 239 7.01 5.41 -9.37
N LEU A 240 7.30 6.70 -9.14
CA LEU A 240 6.42 7.81 -9.54
C LEU A 240 6.26 7.86 -11.06
N VAL A 241 7.36 7.77 -11.81
CA VAL A 241 7.36 7.78 -13.29
C VAL A 241 6.58 6.59 -13.83
N ASP A 242 6.79 5.39 -13.30
CA ASP A 242 6.04 4.20 -13.71
C ASP A 242 4.54 4.37 -13.46
N SER A 243 4.16 4.88 -12.29
CA SER A 243 2.76 5.15 -11.96
C SER A 243 2.14 6.23 -12.87
N LEU A 244 2.88 7.28 -13.20
CA LEU A 244 2.43 8.33 -14.13
C LEU A 244 2.19 7.76 -15.53
N TRP A 245 3.09 6.89 -16.03
CA TRP A 245 2.88 6.20 -17.31
C TRP A 245 1.63 5.33 -17.31
N VAL A 246 1.41 4.57 -16.25
CA VAL A 246 0.19 3.75 -16.10
C VAL A 246 -1.07 4.64 -16.11
N LEU A 247 -1.04 5.74 -15.36
CA LEU A 247 -2.15 6.71 -15.35
C LEU A 247 -2.39 7.30 -16.72
N HIS A 248 -1.33 7.77 -17.41
CA HIS A 248 -1.42 8.34 -18.74
C HIS A 248 -2.02 7.33 -19.75
N GLN A 249 -1.49 6.11 -19.80
CA GLN A 249 -1.96 5.06 -20.71
C GLN A 249 -3.42 4.66 -20.47
N ARG A 250 -3.85 4.61 -19.21
CA ARG A 250 -5.21 4.17 -18.85
C ARG A 250 -6.26 5.29 -18.95
N THR A 251 -5.86 6.54 -18.77
CA THR A 251 -6.80 7.68 -18.76
C THR A 251 -6.76 8.54 -20.03
N GLY A 252 -5.68 8.47 -20.79
CA GLY A 252 -5.42 9.40 -21.91
C GLY A 252 -5.14 10.85 -21.46
N ASP A 253 -4.94 11.08 -20.14
CA ASP A 253 -4.70 12.42 -19.60
C ASP A 253 -3.22 12.82 -19.80
N GLU A 254 -2.97 13.77 -20.68
CA GLU A 254 -1.62 14.31 -20.96
C GLU A 254 -0.97 14.95 -19.72
N GLY A 255 -1.74 15.41 -18.74
CA GLY A 255 -1.22 15.89 -17.47
C GLY A 255 -0.54 14.79 -16.64
N CYS A 256 -0.87 13.53 -16.90
CA CYS A 256 -0.22 12.37 -16.27
C CYS A 256 1.04 11.90 -17.00
N ARG A 257 1.33 12.43 -18.21
CA ARG A 257 2.58 12.10 -18.90
C ARG A 257 3.76 12.66 -18.08
N PRO A 258 4.74 11.82 -17.68
CA PRO A 258 5.89 12.28 -16.90
C PRO A 258 6.62 13.40 -17.63
N CYS A 259 6.97 14.47 -16.93
CA CYS A 259 7.79 15.56 -17.47
C CYS A 259 9.23 15.12 -17.70
N ASP A 260 9.96 15.85 -18.56
CA ASP A 260 11.32 15.46 -18.96
C ASP A 260 12.30 15.49 -17.80
N LEU A 261 12.12 16.38 -16.82
CA LEU A 261 12.93 16.44 -15.61
C LEU A 261 12.83 15.15 -14.79
N LEU A 262 11.63 14.60 -14.59
CA LEU A 262 11.45 13.32 -13.88
C LEU A 262 12.11 12.17 -14.65
N LEU A 263 11.92 12.14 -15.98
CA LEU A 263 12.55 11.13 -16.85
C LEU A 263 14.07 11.23 -16.82
N GLN A 264 14.64 12.46 -16.78
CA GLN A 264 16.06 12.68 -16.66
C GLN A 264 16.61 12.15 -15.34
N LYS A 265 15.94 12.46 -14.21
CA LYS A 265 16.34 11.96 -12.88
C LYS A 265 16.38 10.44 -12.81
N VAL A 266 15.40 9.77 -13.44
CA VAL A 266 15.40 8.29 -13.51
C VAL A 266 16.60 7.77 -14.32
N ARG A 267 16.91 8.38 -15.48
CA ARG A 267 18.09 8.02 -16.29
C ARG A 267 19.41 8.20 -15.55
N ASP A 268 19.48 9.23 -14.71
CA ASP A 268 20.70 9.56 -13.93
C ASP A 268 20.81 8.73 -12.63
N GLY A 269 19.83 7.88 -12.33
CA GLY A 269 19.81 7.07 -11.11
C GLY A 269 19.44 7.87 -9.85
N GLU A 270 18.94 9.09 -10.00
CA GLU A 270 18.52 9.98 -8.93
C GLU A 270 17.08 9.65 -8.49
N HIS A 271 16.90 8.48 -7.86
CA HIS A 271 15.56 7.98 -7.50
C HIS A 271 15.04 8.53 -6.17
N GLY A 272 15.68 9.51 -5.58
CA GLY A 272 15.28 10.10 -4.31
C GLY A 272 16.00 9.50 -3.10
N ARG A 273 15.31 9.43 -1.97
CA ARG A 273 15.89 9.02 -0.69
C ARG A 273 16.56 7.64 -0.74
N LYS A 274 16.04 6.68 -1.47
CA LYS A 274 16.59 5.32 -1.57
C LYS A 274 17.95 5.23 -2.27
N THR A 275 18.29 6.22 -3.11
CA THR A 275 19.59 6.31 -3.80
C THR A 275 20.49 7.42 -3.22
N GLY A 276 20.00 8.15 -2.22
CA GLY A 276 20.71 9.27 -1.61
C GLY A 276 20.62 10.58 -2.39
N GLN A 277 20.05 10.55 -3.59
CA GLN A 277 19.92 11.72 -4.46
C GLN A 277 18.59 11.67 -5.21
N GLY A 278 17.90 12.82 -5.30
CA GLY A 278 16.67 13.06 -6.02
C GLY A 278 16.52 14.55 -6.34
N PHE A 279 15.40 15.15 -5.99
CA PHE A 279 15.27 16.62 -5.94
C PHE A 279 16.14 17.20 -4.83
N TYR A 280 16.40 16.41 -3.79
CA TYR A 280 17.25 16.75 -2.66
C TYR A 280 18.37 15.72 -2.48
N THR A 281 19.40 16.12 -1.73
CA THR A 281 20.49 15.22 -1.33
C THR A 281 20.21 14.69 0.07
N TYR A 282 20.41 13.38 0.28
CA TYR A 282 20.20 12.69 1.54
C TYR A 282 21.51 12.09 2.04
N THR A 283 22.05 12.63 3.13
CA THR A 283 23.21 12.05 3.83
C THR A 283 22.72 11.04 4.85
N GLY A 284 23.29 9.82 4.85
CA GLY A 284 22.95 8.77 5.82
C GLY A 284 21.81 7.85 5.41
N VAL A 285 21.69 7.52 4.14
CA VAL A 285 20.78 6.47 3.67
C VAL A 285 21.23 5.14 4.25
N VAL A 286 20.50 4.64 5.23
CA VAL A 286 20.64 3.26 5.71
C VAL A 286 19.78 2.40 4.78
N SER A 287 20.46 1.53 4.02
CA SER A 287 19.86 0.45 3.21
C SER A 287 19.04 -0.51 4.07
#